data_5f4ce18c769e4b3717cde97d07e14fd3
#
_entry.id   5f4ce18c769e4b3717cde97d07e14fd3
#
_cell.length_a   1.000
_cell.length_b   1.000
_cell.length_c   1.000
_cell.angle_alpha   90.00
_cell.angle_beta   90.00
_cell.angle_gamma   90.00
#
_symmetry.space_group_name_H-M   'P 1'
#
loop_
_entity.id
_entity.type
_entity.pdbx_description
1 polymer ?
#
loop_
_entity_poly.entity_id
_entity_poly.type
_entity_poly.pdbx_seq_one_letter_code
_entity_poly.pdbx_strand_id
1 'polypeptide(L)'
;MIRFTRRTLIAVAAATVAATLSPLALAADTIKIGLVTALSGQSAQAGEALTRGMSIAIDEINAKGGLLGGRKLELVRRDDEGNPAKGVVAARELIFKEKVAVLFGGLDTPVSMAIVPIVNQEKVPFVGPWAAGTGVTRNGANPNFAFRVSAVDELVDKAMLNYAQKTFKSSKAGLILVNNPWGESNEKGITAALAEKGQKPVGVEKFEASDVDLVPQLSRLKAAGADTLYLVGNVGPSAQVVKSLDRMGWKVPVVSHWGPAGGRFTELAGPNAKNVHFVQTFSFFGKLSPVGEKVVAELKAKYPAIKGPDDITPAVGVANAYDGMQLAALAIAKAGSTQGDAIREGFYKIDRYDGLIKSYVKPFSPSVHDALQADDYVWAQFIDNRILPVGLTQ
;
A
#
# COMPACT_ATOMS: atom_id res chain seq x y z
N MET A 1 55.55 -61.75 -24.31
CA MET A 1 54.50 -61.53 -25.28
C MET A 1 53.14 -61.75 -24.57
N ILE A 2 52.52 -60.68 -24.11
CA ILE A 2 51.26 -60.75 -23.37
C ILE A 2 50.14 -60.39 -24.37
N ARG A 3 49.24 -61.36 -24.66
CA ARG A 3 48.08 -61.13 -25.54
C ARG A 3 46.98 -60.47 -24.78
N PHE A 4 46.70 -59.22 -25.09
CA PHE A 4 45.50 -58.49 -24.62
C PHE A 4 44.30 -58.93 -25.48
N THR A 5 43.30 -59.52 -24.88
CA THR A 5 42.08 -59.94 -25.53
C THR A 5 41.10 -58.81 -25.73
N ARG A 6 40.45 -58.82 -26.93
CA ARG A 6 39.49 -57.77 -27.40
C ARG A 6 38.26 -57.50 -26.48
N ARG A 7 38.12 -58.24 -25.37
CA ARG A 7 36.98 -58.11 -24.45
C ARG A 7 37.14 -57.05 -23.39
N THR A 8 38.37 -56.57 -23.14
CA THR A 8 38.65 -55.55 -22.10
C THR A 8 38.48 -54.11 -22.59
N LEU A 9 38.40 -53.87 -23.90
CA LEU A 9 38.22 -52.55 -24.50
C LEU A 9 36.75 -52.12 -24.61
N ILE A 10 35.78 -53.00 -24.53
CA ILE A 10 34.34 -52.67 -24.63
C ILE A 10 33.77 -52.29 -23.27
N ALA A 11 34.36 -52.75 -22.15
CA ALA A 11 33.87 -52.41 -20.81
C ALA A 11 34.25 -50.99 -20.33
N VAL A 12 35.33 -50.42 -20.88
CA VAL A 12 35.79 -49.05 -20.51
C VAL A 12 35.05 -47.97 -21.29
N ALA A 13 34.54 -48.27 -22.49
CA ALA A 13 33.78 -47.32 -23.31
C ALA A 13 32.32 -47.11 -22.82
N ALA A 14 31.76 -48.11 -22.11
CA ALA A 14 30.39 -48.01 -21.58
C ALA A 14 30.28 -47.26 -20.27
N ALA A 15 31.38 -47.14 -19.50
CA ALA A 15 31.38 -46.38 -18.21
C ALA A 15 31.58 -44.89 -18.39
N THR A 16 32.07 -44.40 -19.53
CA THR A 16 32.37 -43.00 -19.77
C THR A 16 31.20 -42.20 -20.38
N VAL A 17 30.14 -42.88 -20.88
CA VAL A 17 28.96 -42.23 -21.49
C VAL A 17 27.85 -41.96 -20.44
N ALA A 18 27.89 -42.61 -19.27
CA ALA A 18 26.89 -42.42 -18.23
C ALA A 18 27.12 -41.16 -17.32
N ALA A 19 28.24 -40.46 -17.48
CA ALA A 19 28.61 -39.35 -16.59
C ALA A 19 28.34 -37.94 -17.13
N THR A 20 27.68 -37.78 -18.30
CA THR A 20 27.47 -36.46 -18.92
C THR A 20 26.00 -36.06 -19.15
N LEU A 21 25.05 -36.78 -18.57
CA LEU A 21 23.67 -36.32 -18.48
C LEU A 21 23.46 -35.66 -17.09
N SER A 22 24.25 -34.63 -16.75
CA SER A 22 23.77 -33.64 -15.83
C SER A 22 22.54 -33.01 -16.49
N PRO A 23 21.34 -33.10 -15.90
CA PRO A 23 20.22 -32.31 -16.40
C PRO A 23 20.70 -30.84 -16.34
N LEU A 24 20.82 -30.22 -17.49
CA LEU A 24 20.77 -28.76 -17.56
C LEU A 24 19.49 -28.38 -16.80
N ALA A 25 19.64 -28.04 -15.54
CA ALA A 25 18.58 -27.36 -14.80
C ALA A 25 18.34 -26.07 -15.57
N LEU A 26 17.43 -26.11 -16.55
CA LEU A 26 16.85 -24.89 -17.11
C LEU A 26 16.42 -24.07 -15.89
N ALA A 27 17.12 -22.97 -15.64
CA ALA A 27 16.71 -22.04 -14.59
C ALA A 27 15.22 -21.76 -14.85
N ALA A 28 14.37 -22.20 -13.92
CA ALA A 28 12.93 -22.01 -14.09
C ALA A 28 12.69 -20.52 -14.25
N ASP A 29 11.99 -20.12 -15.32
CA ASP A 29 11.68 -18.72 -15.59
C ASP A 29 11.13 -18.05 -14.33
N THR A 30 11.61 -16.83 -14.00
CA THR A 30 11.11 -16.09 -12.86
C THR A 30 9.64 -15.71 -13.06
N ILE A 31 8.90 -15.52 -11.97
CA ILE A 31 7.58 -14.91 -11.98
C ILE A 31 7.78 -13.44 -11.66
N LYS A 32 7.60 -12.56 -12.65
CA LYS A 32 7.74 -11.13 -12.47
C LYS A 32 6.52 -10.54 -11.79
N ILE A 33 6.76 -9.72 -10.77
CA ILE A 33 5.77 -8.93 -10.05
C ILE A 33 6.09 -7.45 -10.33
N GLY A 34 5.12 -6.72 -10.86
CA GLY A 34 5.29 -5.30 -11.16
C GLY A 34 4.95 -4.41 -9.96
N LEU A 35 5.67 -3.32 -9.81
CA LEU A 35 5.33 -2.24 -8.88
C LEU A 35 5.44 -0.90 -9.60
N VAL A 36 4.33 -0.19 -9.71
CA VAL A 36 4.27 1.23 -10.13
C VAL A 36 4.05 2.06 -8.88
N THR A 37 4.95 2.98 -8.55
CA THR A 37 4.83 3.84 -7.36
C THR A 37 5.72 5.05 -7.47
N ALA A 38 5.47 6.10 -6.68
CA ALA A 38 6.35 7.25 -6.59
C ALA A 38 7.67 6.84 -5.91
N LEU A 39 8.75 6.76 -6.68
CA LEU A 39 10.11 6.49 -6.18
C LEU A 39 10.95 7.77 -6.11
N SER A 40 10.41 8.88 -6.57
CA SER A 40 10.99 10.22 -6.51
C SER A 40 9.97 11.25 -6.00
N GLY A 41 10.44 12.47 -5.70
CA GLY A 41 9.59 13.55 -5.20
C GLY A 41 9.18 13.41 -3.73
N GLN A 42 8.11 14.12 -3.34
CA GLN A 42 7.68 14.22 -1.94
C GLN A 42 7.15 12.89 -1.36
N SER A 43 6.66 11.99 -2.20
CA SER A 43 6.11 10.69 -1.80
C SER A 43 7.10 9.53 -1.93
N ALA A 44 8.37 9.82 -2.27
CA ALA A 44 9.38 8.78 -2.48
C ALA A 44 9.59 7.88 -1.27
N GLN A 45 9.48 8.43 -0.05
CA GLN A 45 9.59 7.65 1.19
C GLN A 45 8.49 6.59 1.31
N ALA A 46 7.26 6.92 0.90
CA ALA A 46 6.16 5.96 0.88
C ALA A 46 6.37 4.87 -0.20
N GLY A 47 6.82 5.26 -1.40
CA GLY A 47 7.15 4.30 -2.46
C GLY A 47 8.30 3.35 -2.09
N GLU A 48 9.29 3.86 -1.37
CA GLU A 48 10.37 3.01 -0.84
C GLU A 48 9.87 2.06 0.25
N ALA A 49 8.95 2.50 1.11
CA ALA A 49 8.35 1.63 2.12
C ALA A 49 7.56 0.47 1.48
N LEU A 50 6.78 0.74 0.42
CA LEU A 50 6.13 -0.31 -0.37
C LEU A 50 7.15 -1.30 -0.95
N THR A 51 8.22 -0.78 -1.54
CA THR A 51 9.32 -1.59 -2.09
C THR A 51 9.93 -2.52 -1.04
N ARG A 52 10.18 -2.00 0.16
CA ARG A 52 10.76 -2.78 1.28
C ARG A 52 9.82 -3.89 1.71
N GLY A 53 8.55 -3.59 1.92
CA GLY A 53 7.55 -4.61 2.29
C GLY A 53 7.46 -5.74 1.27
N MET A 54 7.33 -5.41 -0.02
CA MET A 54 7.32 -6.41 -1.09
C MET A 54 8.62 -7.22 -1.15
N SER A 55 9.78 -6.55 -1.00
CA SER A 55 11.08 -7.23 -1.09
C SER A 55 11.28 -8.25 0.03
N ILE A 56 10.88 -7.95 1.27
CA ILE A 56 10.92 -8.92 2.37
C ILE A 56 10.02 -10.11 2.08
N ALA A 57 8.77 -9.88 1.65
CA ALA A 57 7.84 -10.95 1.31
C ALA A 57 8.38 -11.85 0.17
N ILE A 58 8.94 -11.25 -0.88
CA ILE A 58 9.54 -11.97 -2.00
C ILE A 58 10.74 -12.80 -1.55
N ASP A 59 11.61 -12.25 -0.72
CA ASP A 59 12.77 -13.00 -0.20
C ASP A 59 12.32 -14.23 0.61
N GLU A 60 11.31 -14.09 1.46
CA GLU A 60 10.74 -15.20 2.22
C GLU A 60 10.15 -16.29 1.31
N ILE A 61 9.37 -15.90 0.30
CA ILE A 61 8.77 -16.83 -0.64
C ILE A 61 9.86 -17.56 -1.42
N ASN A 62 10.87 -16.82 -1.86
CA ASN A 62 11.98 -17.36 -2.61
C ASN A 62 12.87 -18.29 -1.77
N ALA A 63 13.08 -17.98 -0.49
CA ALA A 63 13.81 -18.84 0.45
C ALA A 63 13.09 -20.17 0.71
N LYS A 64 11.75 -20.16 0.69
CA LYS A 64 10.91 -21.37 0.81
C LYS A 64 10.83 -22.20 -0.46
N GLY A 65 11.56 -21.84 -1.52
CA GLY A 65 11.60 -22.59 -2.77
C GLY A 65 10.90 -21.92 -3.95
N GLY A 66 10.25 -20.77 -3.76
CA GLY A 66 9.50 -20.09 -4.82
C GLY A 66 8.09 -20.66 -5.02
N LEU A 67 7.51 -20.44 -6.19
CA LEU A 67 6.16 -20.86 -6.55
C LEU A 67 6.16 -21.76 -7.80
N LEU A 68 5.06 -22.46 -8.05
CA LEU A 68 4.80 -23.20 -9.31
C LEU A 68 5.98 -24.08 -9.78
N GLY A 69 6.47 -24.94 -8.90
CA GLY A 69 7.57 -25.85 -9.23
C GLY A 69 8.97 -25.22 -9.09
N GLY A 70 9.13 -24.23 -8.20
CA GLY A 70 10.45 -23.66 -7.85
C GLY A 70 10.78 -22.36 -8.55
N ARG A 71 9.83 -21.76 -9.30
CA ARG A 71 10.01 -20.46 -9.94
C ARG A 71 10.15 -19.37 -8.88
N LYS A 72 11.21 -18.58 -8.98
CA LYS A 72 11.45 -17.45 -8.06
C LYS A 72 10.64 -16.25 -8.46
N LEU A 73 10.25 -15.44 -7.49
CA LEU A 73 9.62 -14.14 -7.71
C LEU A 73 10.69 -13.09 -7.97
N GLU A 74 10.41 -12.17 -8.89
CA GLU A 74 11.26 -11.03 -9.24
C GLU A 74 10.44 -9.75 -9.20
N LEU A 75 10.90 -8.74 -8.46
CA LEU A 75 10.25 -7.44 -8.37
C LEU A 75 10.77 -6.50 -9.46
N VAL A 76 9.87 -6.04 -10.34
CA VAL A 76 10.17 -5.05 -11.39
C VAL A 76 9.48 -3.74 -11.05
N ARG A 77 10.24 -2.66 -10.81
CA ARG A 77 9.72 -1.37 -10.35
C ARG A 77 9.73 -0.31 -11.45
N ARG A 78 8.76 0.60 -11.40
CA ARG A 78 8.72 1.81 -12.23
C ARG A 78 8.27 3.01 -11.39
N ASP A 79 8.91 4.14 -11.61
CA ASP A 79 8.57 5.41 -10.97
C ASP A 79 7.44 6.10 -11.73
N ASP A 80 6.34 6.42 -11.06
CA ASP A 80 5.23 7.20 -11.61
C ASP A 80 5.32 8.68 -11.23
N GLU A 81 6.24 9.05 -10.33
CA GLU A 81 6.43 10.42 -9.81
C GLU A 81 5.14 11.04 -9.24
N GLY A 82 4.15 10.23 -8.83
CA GLY A 82 2.81 10.67 -8.44
C GLY A 82 1.97 11.20 -9.60
N ASN A 83 2.35 10.92 -10.85
CA ASN A 83 1.71 11.43 -12.05
C ASN A 83 0.90 10.32 -12.74
N PRO A 84 -0.44 10.50 -12.93
CA PRO A 84 -1.30 9.49 -13.55
C PRO A 84 -0.88 9.09 -14.98
N ALA A 85 -0.41 10.04 -15.80
CA ALA A 85 0.02 9.73 -17.17
C ALA A 85 1.30 8.87 -17.18
N LYS A 86 2.27 9.18 -16.30
CA LYS A 86 3.47 8.34 -16.11
C LYS A 86 3.11 6.97 -15.55
N GLY A 87 2.17 6.90 -14.62
CA GLY A 87 1.64 5.63 -14.07
C GLY A 87 1.05 4.73 -15.16
N VAL A 88 0.27 5.30 -16.08
CA VAL A 88 -0.27 4.58 -17.26
C VAL A 88 0.85 4.02 -18.14
N VAL A 89 1.86 4.82 -18.46
CA VAL A 89 3.02 4.38 -19.27
C VAL A 89 3.76 3.25 -18.55
N ALA A 90 4.05 3.43 -17.26
CA ALA A 90 4.72 2.43 -16.44
C ALA A 90 3.94 1.11 -16.34
N ALA A 91 2.63 1.17 -16.12
CA ALA A 91 1.76 -0.01 -16.08
C ALA A 91 1.76 -0.76 -17.42
N ARG A 92 1.64 -0.04 -18.54
CA ARG A 92 1.70 -0.65 -19.88
C ARG A 92 3.06 -1.32 -20.14
N GLU A 93 4.17 -0.70 -19.75
CA GLU A 93 5.50 -1.31 -19.88
C GLU A 93 5.59 -2.61 -19.09
N LEU A 94 5.15 -2.61 -17.80
CA LEU A 94 5.16 -3.79 -16.96
C LEU A 94 4.26 -4.91 -17.50
N ILE A 95 3.10 -4.58 -18.04
CA ILE A 95 2.15 -5.57 -18.58
C ILE A 95 2.65 -6.13 -19.92
N PHE A 96 2.99 -5.28 -20.89
CA PHE A 96 3.23 -5.72 -22.27
C PHE A 96 4.67 -6.13 -22.53
N LYS A 97 5.65 -5.46 -21.92
CA LYS A 97 7.08 -5.73 -22.13
C LYS A 97 7.61 -6.70 -21.09
N GLU A 98 7.38 -6.42 -19.80
CA GLU A 98 7.89 -7.27 -18.72
C GLU A 98 7.01 -8.51 -18.47
N LYS A 99 5.74 -8.47 -18.88
CA LYS A 99 4.76 -9.57 -18.73
C LYS A 99 4.59 -9.98 -17.28
N VAL A 100 4.40 -9.02 -16.39
CA VAL A 100 4.21 -9.28 -14.97
C VAL A 100 2.94 -10.10 -14.70
N ALA A 101 3.00 -11.04 -13.77
CA ALA A 101 1.87 -11.89 -13.40
C ALA A 101 0.85 -11.14 -12.53
N VAL A 102 1.32 -10.20 -11.70
CA VAL A 102 0.53 -9.32 -10.86
C VAL A 102 1.16 -7.94 -10.90
N LEU A 103 0.34 -6.90 -10.96
CA LEU A 103 0.75 -5.51 -10.89
C LEU A 103 0.37 -4.93 -9.51
N PHE A 104 1.34 -4.41 -8.79
CA PHE A 104 1.12 -3.60 -7.61
C PHE A 104 1.22 -2.13 -7.98
N GLY A 105 0.44 -1.28 -7.31
CA GLY A 105 0.77 0.09 -7.46
C GLY A 105 -0.31 1.12 -7.41
N GLY A 106 0.12 2.26 -7.99
CA GLY A 106 -0.46 3.55 -7.79
C GLY A 106 -0.44 3.93 -6.31
N LEU A 107 0.63 4.61 -5.86
CA LEU A 107 0.63 5.12 -4.49
C LEU A 107 -0.55 6.05 -4.28
N ASP A 108 -0.77 6.97 -5.21
CA ASP A 108 -1.87 7.92 -5.14
C ASP A 108 -3.13 7.41 -5.84
N THR A 109 -4.29 7.76 -5.31
CA THR A 109 -5.61 7.41 -5.88
C THR A 109 -5.73 7.81 -7.36
N PRO A 110 -5.35 9.03 -7.80
CA PRO A 110 -5.42 9.40 -9.21
C PRO A 110 -4.62 8.47 -10.12
N VAL A 111 -3.44 8.03 -9.69
CA VAL A 111 -2.58 7.10 -10.44
C VAL A 111 -3.23 5.72 -10.52
N SER A 112 -3.69 5.18 -9.37
CA SER A 112 -4.38 3.89 -9.34
C SER A 112 -5.64 3.90 -10.22
N MET A 113 -6.46 4.94 -10.15
CA MET A 113 -7.67 5.05 -10.97
C MET A 113 -7.37 5.12 -12.46
N ALA A 114 -6.23 5.69 -12.87
CA ALA A 114 -5.79 5.70 -14.26
C ALA A 114 -5.28 4.33 -14.74
N ILE A 115 -4.73 3.51 -13.83
CA ILE A 115 -4.20 2.16 -14.13
C ILE A 115 -5.32 1.10 -14.16
N VAL A 116 -6.32 1.21 -13.29
CA VAL A 116 -7.38 0.18 -13.10
C VAL A 116 -8.11 -0.19 -14.41
N PRO A 117 -8.49 0.72 -15.31
CA PRO A 117 -9.10 0.34 -16.58
C PRO A 117 -8.21 -0.57 -17.43
N ILE A 118 -6.89 -0.33 -17.42
CA ILE A 118 -5.92 -1.09 -18.18
C ILE A 118 -5.81 -2.52 -17.64
N VAL A 119 -5.66 -2.68 -16.33
CA VAL A 119 -5.53 -4.01 -15.72
C VAL A 119 -6.81 -4.84 -15.87
N ASN A 120 -7.98 -4.21 -15.83
CA ASN A 120 -9.25 -4.89 -16.11
C ASN A 120 -9.35 -5.33 -17.59
N GLN A 121 -8.96 -4.47 -18.53
CA GLN A 121 -8.95 -4.77 -19.96
C GLN A 121 -7.97 -5.92 -20.29
N GLU A 122 -6.74 -5.83 -19.75
CA GLU A 122 -5.66 -6.79 -20.02
C GLU A 122 -5.72 -8.02 -19.13
N LYS A 123 -6.69 -8.09 -18.21
CA LYS A 123 -6.91 -9.19 -17.27
C LYS A 123 -5.67 -9.49 -16.42
N VAL A 124 -4.96 -8.46 -15.97
CA VAL A 124 -3.83 -8.58 -15.07
C VAL A 124 -4.28 -8.23 -13.66
N PRO A 125 -4.19 -9.14 -12.67
CA PRO A 125 -4.53 -8.80 -11.30
C PRO A 125 -3.71 -7.62 -10.79
N PHE A 126 -4.41 -6.65 -10.21
CA PHE A 126 -3.84 -5.46 -9.60
C PHE A 126 -4.06 -5.52 -8.10
N VAL A 127 -3.04 -5.20 -7.31
CA VAL A 127 -3.12 -5.07 -5.86
C VAL A 127 -2.74 -3.65 -5.47
N GLY A 128 -3.67 -2.91 -4.89
CA GLY A 128 -3.43 -1.57 -4.35
C GLY A 128 -2.93 -1.64 -2.90
N PRO A 129 -1.64 -1.34 -2.62
CA PRO A 129 -1.10 -1.39 -1.26
C PRO A 129 -1.19 -0.04 -0.53
N TRP A 130 -1.66 1.02 -1.21
CA TRP A 130 -1.75 2.36 -0.64
C TRP A 130 -3.02 3.10 -1.04
N ALA A 131 -3.27 3.36 -2.32
CA ALA A 131 -4.38 4.18 -2.80
C ALA A 131 -5.73 3.79 -2.16
N ALA A 132 -6.32 4.72 -1.40
CA ALA A 132 -7.51 4.47 -0.61
C ALA A 132 -8.82 4.79 -1.33
N GLY A 133 -8.78 5.49 -2.48
CA GLY A 133 -9.98 5.89 -3.22
C GLY A 133 -10.97 4.74 -3.38
N THR A 134 -12.22 4.95 -2.97
CA THR A 134 -13.26 3.91 -3.01
C THR A 134 -13.40 3.32 -4.40
N GLY A 135 -13.30 4.14 -5.46
CA GLY A 135 -13.42 3.73 -6.85
C GLY A 135 -12.27 2.87 -7.40
N VAL A 136 -11.16 2.68 -6.67
CA VAL A 136 -10.05 1.83 -7.12
C VAL A 136 -10.49 0.37 -7.26
N THR A 137 -11.20 -0.16 -6.26
CA THR A 137 -11.71 -1.53 -6.25
C THR A 137 -13.19 -1.61 -6.55
N ARG A 138 -13.98 -0.59 -6.17
CA ARG A 138 -15.41 -0.50 -6.45
C ARG A 138 -15.64 0.30 -7.73
N ASN A 139 -15.00 -0.17 -8.83
CA ASN A 139 -14.91 0.54 -10.12
C ASN A 139 -16.01 0.14 -11.12
N GLY A 140 -16.92 -0.77 -10.77
CA GLY A 140 -18.01 -1.23 -11.62
C GLY A 140 -17.62 -2.23 -12.71
N ALA A 141 -16.33 -2.60 -12.84
CA ALA A 141 -15.91 -3.59 -13.82
C ALA A 141 -16.40 -5.00 -13.45
N ASN A 142 -16.79 -5.78 -14.46
CA ASN A 142 -17.14 -7.17 -14.32
C ASN A 142 -16.66 -7.96 -15.55
N PRO A 143 -15.62 -8.80 -15.43
CA PRO A 143 -14.88 -9.12 -14.19
C PRO A 143 -14.00 -7.96 -13.71
N ASN A 144 -13.81 -7.87 -12.39
CA ASN A 144 -12.91 -6.90 -11.76
C ASN A 144 -11.59 -7.58 -11.37
N PHE A 145 -10.46 -6.99 -11.78
CA PHE A 145 -9.12 -7.48 -11.50
C PHE A 145 -8.38 -6.63 -10.43
N ALA A 146 -9.02 -5.59 -9.91
CA ALA A 146 -8.42 -4.72 -8.90
C ALA A 146 -8.77 -5.20 -7.49
N PHE A 147 -7.74 -5.56 -6.72
CA PHE A 147 -7.77 -5.93 -5.30
C PHE A 147 -7.05 -4.87 -4.48
N ARG A 148 -7.28 -4.86 -3.16
CA ARG A 148 -6.61 -3.91 -2.27
C ARG A 148 -6.29 -4.54 -0.92
N VAL A 149 -5.06 -4.27 -0.47
CA VAL A 149 -4.62 -4.51 0.92
C VAL A 149 -4.18 -3.16 1.49
N SER A 150 -5.17 -2.35 1.80
CA SER A 150 -5.01 -0.94 2.18
C SER A 150 -6.32 -0.43 2.77
N ALA A 151 -6.33 0.81 3.26
CA ALA A 151 -7.55 1.48 3.69
C ALA A 151 -8.49 1.76 2.50
N VAL A 152 -9.76 1.98 2.81
CA VAL A 152 -10.83 2.34 1.86
C VAL A 152 -11.44 3.65 2.32
N ASP A 153 -11.47 4.67 1.46
CA ASP A 153 -11.95 6.01 1.84
C ASP A 153 -13.33 5.96 2.51
N GLU A 154 -14.30 5.27 1.95
CA GLU A 154 -15.65 5.17 2.55
C GLU A 154 -15.62 4.65 4.01
N LEU A 155 -14.71 3.73 4.34
CA LEU A 155 -14.55 3.21 5.70
C LEU A 155 -13.74 4.16 6.58
N VAL A 156 -12.70 4.78 6.02
CA VAL A 156 -11.88 5.79 6.72
C VAL A 156 -12.71 7.01 7.08
N ASP A 157 -13.54 7.48 6.17
CA ASP A 157 -14.39 8.66 6.36
C ASP A 157 -15.35 8.47 7.56
N LYS A 158 -15.99 7.31 7.64
CA LYS A 158 -16.81 6.94 8.81
C LYS A 158 -15.97 6.85 10.10
N ALA A 159 -14.76 6.28 10.01
CA ALA A 159 -13.86 6.18 11.14
C ALA A 159 -13.38 7.56 11.61
N MET A 160 -13.03 8.48 10.69
CA MET A 160 -12.64 9.86 11.03
C MET A 160 -13.75 10.61 11.76
N LEU A 161 -14.99 10.52 11.28
CA LEU A 161 -16.14 11.13 11.94
C LEU A 161 -16.38 10.57 13.34
N ASN A 162 -16.36 9.25 13.49
CA ASN A 162 -16.55 8.59 14.78
C ASN A 162 -15.43 8.97 15.78
N TYR A 163 -14.18 9.00 15.30
CA TYR A 163 -13.03 9.39 16.11
C TYR A 163 -13.15 10.84 16.58
N ALA A 164 -13.46 11.78 15.67
CA ALA A 164 -13.60 13.20 15.98
C ALA A 164 -14.73 13.43 16.99
N GLN A 165 -15.89 12.78 16.80
CA GLN A 165 -17.02 12.89 17.73
C GLN A 165 -16.69 12.35 19.11
N LYS A 166 -16.01 11.19 19.17
CA LYS A 166 -15.61 10.58 20.44
C LYS A 166 -14.57 11.41 21.18
N THR A 167 -13.54 11.85 20.47
CA THR A 167 -12.33 12.45 21.06
C THR A 167 -12.50 13.96 21.29
N PHE A 168 -13.05 14.68 20.32
CA PHE A 168 -13.14 16.13 20.31
C PHE A 168 -14.55 16.69 20.48
N LYS A 169 -15.57 15.80 20.57
CA LYS A 169 -16.99 16.20 20.59
C LYS A 169 -17.40 16.99 19.35
N SER A 170 -16.77 16.67 18.20
CA SER A 170 -17.04 17.31 16.92
C SER A 170 -18.52 17.27 16.55
N SER A 171 -19.04 18.43 16.13
CA SER A 171 -20.43 18.58 15.69
C SER A 171 -20.56 19.39 14.39
N LYS A 172 -19.53 20.17 14.04
CA LYS A 172 -19.49 21.09 12.90
C LYS A 172 -18.27 20.81 12.04
N ALA A 173 -18.44 19.84 11.12
CA ALA A 173 -17.36 19.36 10.27
C ALA A 173 -16.99 20.39 9.19
N GLY A 174 -15.75 20.89 9.20
CA GLY A 174 -15.13 21.62 8.10
C GLY A 174 -14.25 20.69 7.27
N LEU A 175 -14.46 20.59 5.96
CA LEU A 175 -13.66 19.75 5.08
C LEU A 175 -12.60 20.61 4.39
N ILE A 176 -11.34 20.15 4.43
CA ILE A 176 -10.20 20.75 3.71
C ILE A 176 -9.50 19.65 2.89
N LEU A 177 -9.72 19.63 1.58
CA LEU A 177 -9.48 18.49 0.73
C LEU A 177 -8.61 18.86 -0.48
N VAL A 178 -7.70 17.99 -0.85
CA VAL A 178 -6.95 18.14 -2.11
C VAL A 178 -7.90 18.09 -3.31
N ASN A 179 -7.70 18.98 -4.28
CA ASN A 179 -8.52 19.07 -5.49
C ASN A 179 -8.07 18.01 -6.53
N ASN A 180 -8.42 16.77 -6.29
CA ASN A 180 -8.15 15.64 -7.19
C ASN A 180 -9.12 14.48 -6.88
N PRO A 181 -9.09 13.35 -7.63
CA PRO A 181 -9.95 12.20 -7.39
C PRO A 181 -9.92 11.62 -5.97
N TRP A 182 -8.82 11.78 -5.21
CA TRP A 182 -8.77 11.35 -3.82
C TRP A 182 -9.58 12.29 -2.90
N GLY A 183 -9.42 13.59 -3.07
CA GLY A 183 -10.25 14.56 -2.33
C GLY A 183 -11.74 14.42 -2.67
N GLU A 184 -12.09 14.16 -3.93
CA GLU A 184 -13.48 13.92 -4.35
C GLU A 184 -14.06 12.64 -3.73
N SER A 185 -13.28 11.56 -3.66
CA SER A 185 -13.68 10.30 -3.00
C SER A 185 -14.02 10.53 -1.53
N ASN A 186 -13.18 11.28 -0.81
CA ASN A 186 -13.38 11.60 0.60
C ASN A 186 -14.50 12.63 0.83
N GLU A 187 -14.65 13.64 -0.04
CA GLU A 187 -15.80 14.57 0.03
C GLU A 187 -17.11 13.81 -0.01
N LYS A 188 -17.23 12.90 -0.96
CA LYS A 188 -18.41 12.05 -1.12
C LYS A 188 -18.63 11.16 0.11
N GLY A 189 -17.58 10.49 0.60
CA GLY A 189 -17.67 9.56 1.72
C GLY A 189 -17.98 10.25 3.04
N ILE A 190 -17.29 11.37 3.37
CA ILE A 190 -17.55 12.16 4.59
C ILE A 190 -18.95 12.73 4.56
N THR A 191 -19.37 13.30 3.42
CA THR A 191 -20.72 13.88 3.29
C THR A 191 -21.81 12.83 3.46
N ALA A 192 -21.64 11.64 2.87
CA ALA A 192 -22.56 10.52 3.04
C ALA A 192 -22.62 10.04 4.51
N ALA A 193 -21.47 9.90 5.15
CA ALA A 193 -21.41 9.47 6.55
C ALA A 193 -21.99 10.50 7.54
N LEU A 194 -21.87 11.79 7.24
CA LEU A 194 -22.55 12.86 7.99
C LEU A 194 -24.06 12.79 7.78
N ALA A 195 -24.51 12.57 6.54
CA ALA A 195 -25.94 12.46 6.21
C ALA A 195 -26.62 11.30 6.94
N GLU A 196 -25.95 10.16 7.12
CA GLU A 196 -26.42 9.03 7.93
C GLU A 196 -26.75 9.45 9.38
N LYS A 197 -26.13 10.54 9.87
CA LYS A 197 -26.34 11.10 11.21
C LYS A 197 -27.24 12.36 11.20
N GLY A 198 -27.87 12.66 10.08
CA GLY A 198 -28.69 13.88 9.91
C GLY A 198 -27.87 15.17 9.90
N GLN A 199 -26.59 15.11 9.60
CA GLN A 199 -25.65 16.21 9.57
C GLN A 199 -25.16 16.51 8.16
N LYS A 200 -24.51 17.66 7.98
CA LYS A 200 -23.81 18.04 6.75
C LYS A 200 -22.54 18.81 7.11
N PRO A 201 -21.55 18.88 6.22
CA PRO A 201 -20.41 19.75 6.40
C PRO A 201 -20.87 21.21 6.56
N VAL A 202 -20.24 21.97 7.47
CA VAL A 202 -20.48 23.43 7.57
C VAL A 202 -19.76 24.20 6.48
N GLY A 203 -18.72 23.61 5.88
CA GLY A 203 -18.01 24.12 4.72
C GLY A 203 -17.13 23.05 4.11
N VAL A 204 -16.93 23.14 2.80
CA VAL A 204 -16.03 22.29 2.01
C VAL A 204 -15.09 23.21 1.25
N GLU A 205 -13.80 23.09 1.50
CA GLU A 205 -12.76 23.84 0.84
C GLU A 205 -11.78 22.92 0.15
N LYS A 206 -11.36 23.30 -1.04
CA LYS A 206 -10.37 22.56 -1.83
C LYS A 206 -9.08 23.34 -1.97
N PHE A 207 -7.98 22.62 -2.13
CA PHE A 207 -6.66 23.17 -2.40
C PHE A 207 -5.93 22.36 -3.47
N GLU A 208 -5.07 23.03 -4.21
CA GLU A 208 -4.17 22.38 -5.14
C GLU A 208 -2.94 21.83 -4.42
N ALA A 209 -2.34 20.76 -4.95
CA ALA A 209 -1.14 20.16 -4.36
C ALA A 209 0.07 21.13 -4.32
N SER A 210 0.03 22.20 -5.13
CA SER A 210 1.04 23.25 -5.20
C SER A 210 0.78 24.44 -4.30
N ASP A 211 -0.40 24.51 -3.63
CA ASP A 211 -0.75 25.66 -2.78
C ASP A 211 0.18 25.76 -1.58
N VAL A 212 0.68 26.98 -1.34
CA VAL A 212 1.61 27.29 -0.23
C VAL A 212 0.96 28.12 0.87
N ASP A 213 -0.24 28.65 0.61
CA ASP A 213 -1.02 29.42 1.57
C ASP A 213 -2.49 29.01 1.53
N LEU A 214 -3.00 28.52 2.67
CA LEU A 214 -4.37 28.03 2.82
C LEU A 214 -5.19 28.89 3.80
N VAL A 215 -4.67 30.06 4.20
CA VAL A 215 -5.38 31.00 5.05
C VAL A 215 -6.74 31.40 4.49
N PRO A 216 -6.92 31.67 3.17
CA PRO A 216 -8.24 32.00 2.64
C PRO A 216 -9.28 30.90 2.84
N GLN A 217 -8.93 29.63 2.52
CA GLN A 217 -9.81 28.47 2.68
C GLN A 217 -10.16 28.24 4.15
N LEU A 218 -9.15 28.24 5.01
CA LEU A 218 -9.31 28.06 6.45
C LEU A 218 -10.13 29.20 7.10
N SER A 219 -10.00 30.44 6.61
CA SER A 219 -10.81 31.59 7.09
C SER A 219 -12.29 31.37 6.78
N ARG A 220 -12.63 30.84 5.62
CA ARG A 220 -14.03 30.51 5.27
C ARG A 220 -14.59 29.41 6.17
N LEU A 221 -13.82 28.34 6.43
CA LEU A 221 -14.23 27.27 7.35
C LEU A 221 -14.40 27.79 8.79
N LYS A 222 -13.50 28.65 9.25
CA LYS A 222 -13.61 29.29 10.56
C LYS A 222 -14.86 30.18 10.66
N ALA A 223 -15.14 31.01 9.64
CA ALA A 223 -16.33 31.84 9.57
C ALA A 223 -17.63 31.03 9.50
N ALA A 224 -17.60 29.84 8.85
CA ALA A 224 -18.72 28.89 8.85
C ALA A 224 -18.92 28.18 10.21
N GLY A 225 -18.03 28.39 11.17
CA GLY A 225 -18.10 27.88 12.53
C GLY A 225 -17.65 26.41 12.65
N ALA A 226 -16.75 25.96 11.81
CA ALA A 226 -16.17 24.63 11.95
C ALA A 226 -15.49 24.44 13.31
N ASP A 227 -15.82 23.34 14.01
CA ASP A 227 -15.24 22.97 15.30
C ASP A 227 -14.18 21.87 15.15
N THR A 228 -14.11 21.25 13.99
CA THR A 228 -13.13 20.22 13.63
C THR A 228 -12.86 20.28 12.13
N LEU A 229 -11.60 20.13 11.75
CA LEU A 229 -11.20 20.02 10.35
C LEU A 229 -10.94 18.55 9.98
N TYR A 230 -11.50 18.13 8.85
CA TYR A 230 -11.22 16.86 8.21
C TYR A 230 -10.29 17.13 7.04
N LEU A 231 -9.05 16.67 7.18
CA LEU A 231 -7.96 16.95 6.23
C LEU A 231 -7.69 15.74 5.34
N VAL A 232 -7.73 15.96 4.04
CA VAL A 232 -7.29 14.96 3.04
C VAL A 232 -6.28 15.62 2.11
N GLY A 233 -5.03 15.20 2.20
CA GLY A 233 -3.93 15.72 1.40
C GLY A 233 -2.64 14.97 1.69
N ASN A 234 -1.75 14.95 0.70
CA ASN A 234 -0.40 14.39 0.86
C ASN A 234 0.46 15.31 1.75
N VAL A 235 1.67 14.87 2.04
CA VAL A 235 2.59 15.45 3.04
C VAL A 235 2.76 16.97 2.91
N GLY A 236 3.15 17.45 1.73
CA GLY A 236 3.44 18.86 1.49
C GLY A 236 2.24 19.77 1.73
N PRO A 237 1.12 19.57 1.00
CA PRO A 237 -0.09 20.38 1.18
C PRO A 237 -0.66 20.28 2.60
N SER A 238 -0.66 19.10 3.21
CA SER A 238 -1.11 18.94 4.60
C SER A 238 -0.26 19.77 5.59
N ALA A 239 1.05 19.84 5.34
CA ALA A 239 1.93 20.71 6.14
C ALA A 239 1.61 22.20 5.96
N GLN A 240 1.18 22.63 4.76
CA GLN A 240 0.74 24.01 4.54
C GLN A 240 -0.58 24.32 5.27
N VAL A 241 -1.49 23.35 5.42
CA VAL A 241 -2.69 23.51 6.27
C VAL A 241 -2.25 23.82 7.70
N VAL A 242 -1.35 23.02 8.29
CA VAL A 242 -0.86 23.23 9.67
C VAL A 242 -0.18 24.59 9.83
N LYS A 243 0.71 24.97 8.90
CA LYS A 243 1.38 26.29 8.91
C LYS A 243 0.38 27.44 8.78
N SER A 244 -0.66 27.27 7.98
CA SER A 244 -1.69 28.31 7.81
C SER A 244 -2.56 28.45 9.06
N LEU A 245 -2.88 27.36 9.75
CA LEU A 245 -3.55 27.38 11.05
C LEU A 245 -2.72 28.14 12.10
N ASP A 246 -1.39 27.90 12.10
CA ASP A 246 -0.47 28.63 12.99
C ASP A 246 -0.47 30.15 12.74
N ARG A 247 -0.34 30.55 11.46
CA ARG A 247 -0.39 31.96 11.08
C ARG A 247 -1.69 32.62 11.49
N MET A 248 -2.81 31.88 11.44
CA MET A 248 -4.14 32.39 11.87
C MET A 248 -4.34 32.39 13.38
N GLY A 249 -3.46 31.76 14.16
CA GLY A 249 -3.68 31.48 15.58
C GLY A 249 -4.95 30.68 15.86
N TRP A 250 -5.42 29.88 14.85
CA TRP A 250 -6.65 29.13 15.00
C TRP A 250 -6.35 27.71 15.50
N LYS A 251 -6.66 27.47 16.77
CA LYS A 251 -6.54 26.19 17.43
C LYS A 251 -7.82 25.39 17.24
N VAL A 252 -7.84 24.49 16.28
CA VAL A 252 -8.95 23.62 15.96
C VAL A 252 -8.42 22.18 15.83
N PRO A 253 -9.15 21.14 16.31
CA PRO A 253 -8.78 19.75 16.07
C PRO A 253 -8.68 19.44 14.58
N VAL A 254 -7.64 18.74 14.18
CA VAL A 254 -7.44 18.26 12.81
C VAL A 254 -7.44 16.73 12.82
N VAL A 255 -8.43 16.15 12.17
CA VAL A 255 -8.52 14.70 11.92
C VAL A 255 -8.25 14.47 10.46
N SER A 256 -7.24 13.69 10.15
CA SER A 256 -6.72 13.52 8.80
C SER A 256 -6.80 12.07 8.33
N HIS A 257 -6.97 11.90 7.03
CA HIS A 257 -6.56 10.68 6.38
C HIS A 257 -5.03 10.50 6.52
N TRP A 258 -4.46 9.41 6.09
CA TRP A 258 -3.04 9.07 6.31
C TRP A 258 -2.00 9.82 5.47
N GLY A 259 -2.42 10.75 4.61
CA GLY A 259 -1.49 11.50 3.74
C GLY A 259 -0.27 12.10 4.45
N PRO A 260 -0.42 12.68 5.66
CA PRO A 260 0.71 13.19 6.44
C PRO A 260 1.80 12.14 6.73
N ALA A 261 1.46 10.84 6.80
CA ALA A 261 2.42 9.78 7.08
C ALA A 261 3.34 9.44 5.89
N GLY A 262 3.03 9.90 4.68
CA GLY A 262 3.73 9.49 3.46
C GLY A 262 5.14 10.03 3.27
N GLY A 263 5.63 10.90 4.18
CA GLY A 263 6.95 11.53 4.06
C GLY A 263 7.36 12.31 5.30
N ARG A 264 8.22 13.33 5.13
CA ARG A 264 8.80 14.14 6.22
C ARG A 264 7.86 15.25 6.72
N PHE A 265 6.68 14.87 7.18
CA PHE A 265 5.62 15.81 7.55
C PHE A 265 6.02 16.77 8.69
N THR A 266 6.64 16.25 9.74
CA THR A 266 7.05 17.05 10.90
C THR A 266 8.09 18.12 10.57
N GLU A 267 9.01 17.82 9.67
CA GLU A 267 9.99 18.78 9.17
C GLU A 267 9.31 19.93 8.38
N LEU A 268 8.28 19.59 7.62
CA LEU A 268 7.55 20.56 6.81
C LEU A 268 6.51 21.34 7.61
N ALA A 269 5.77 20.71 8.50
CA ALA A 269 4.68 21.31 9.27
C ALA A 269 5.16 22.04 10.53
N GLY A 270 6.34 21.66 11.06
CA GLY A 270 6.87 22.22 12.30
C GLY A 270 6.23 21.63 13.56
N PRO A 271 6.39 22.28 14.74
CA PRO A 271 6.05 21.70 16.04
C PRO A 271 4.56 21.39 16.23
N ASN A 272 3.68 21.98 15.43
CA ASN A 272 2.24 21.76 15.50
C ASN A 272 1.77 20.54 14.67
N ALA A 273 2.68 19.82 14.00
CA ALA A 273 2.40 18.52 13.42
C ALA A 273 1.73 17.55 14.41
N LYS A 274 2.09 17.62 15.69
CA LYS A 274 1.50 16.81 16.78
C LYS A 274 0.00 17.02 17.00
N ASN A 275 -0.58 18.10 16.48
CA ASN A 275 -2.01 18.40 16.61
C ASN A 275 -2.86 17.71 15.54
N VAL A 276 -2.23 17.02 14.60
CA VAL A 276 -2.91 16.25 13.55
C VAL A 276 -3.04 14.80 14.00
N HIS A 277 -4.28 14.34 14.14
CA HIS A 277 -4.61 12.93 14.37
C HIS A 277 -4.97 12.30 13.04
N PHE A 278 -4.39 11.16 12.71
CA PHE A 278 -4.61 10.53 11.41
C PHE A 278 -4.73 9.01 11.48
N VAL A 279 -5.39 8.45 10.48
CA VAL A 279 -5.60 7.01 10.38
C VAL A 279 -4.34 6.30 9.88
N GLN A 280 -4.11 5.09 10.36
CA GLN A 280 -3.10 4.15 9.88
C GLN A 280 -3.73 2.75 9.77
N THR A 281 -3.10 1.85 9.02
CA THR A 281 -3.48 0.43 8.95
C THR A 281 -2.56 -0.45 9.77
N PHE A 282 -1.42 0.07 10.21
CA PHE A 282 -0.44 -0.68 10.99
C PHE A 282 0.54 0.24 11.72
N SER A 283 1.12 -0.26 12.80
CA SER A 283 2.23 0.37 13.52
C SER A 283 3.21 -0.71 14.00
N PHE A 284 4.51 -0.44 13.86
CA PHE A 284 5.56 -1.27 14.46
C PHE A 284 5.84 -0.93 15.93
N PHE A 285 5.15 0.04 16.49
CA PHE A 285 5.24 0.38 17.91
C PHE A 285 4.24 -0.43 18.73
N GLY A 286 4.63 -0.79 19.96
CA GLY A 286 3.85 -1.63 20.86
C GLY A 286 4.21 -3.11 20.73
N LYS A 287 3.31 -3.99 21.19
CA LYS A 287 3.52 -5.43 21.14
C LYS A 287 3.27 -5.94 19.71
N LEU A 288 4.31 -6.49 19.11
CA LEU A 288 4.23 -7.10 17.78
C LEU A 288 3.77 -8.56 17.85
N SER A 289 3.15 -9.03 16.77
CA SER A 289 2.93 -10.45 16.51
C SER A 289 4.25 -11.14 16.16
N PRO A 290 4.34 -12.48 16.21
CA PRO A 290 5.53 -13.21 15.74
C PRO A 290 5.91 -12.85 14.29
N VAL A 291 4.91 -12.59 13.42
CA VAL A 291 5.14 -12.12 12.05
C VAL A 291 5.77 -10.72 12.07
N GLY A 292 5.26 -9.83 12.93
CA GLY A 292 5.81 -8.48 13.07
C GLY A 292 7.26 -8.46 13.55
N GLU A 293 7.57 -9.26 14.57
CA GLU A 293 8.95 -9.40 15.07
C GLU A 293 9.91 -9.91 13.99
N LYS A 294 9.46 -10.92 13.23
CA LYS A 294 10.21 -11.48 12.10
C LYS A 294 10.47 -10.43 11.02
N VAL A 295 9.44 -9.71 10.58
CA VAL A 295 9.57 -8.68 9.53
C VAL A 295 10.53 -7.56 9.97
N VAL A 296 10.48 -7.13 11.23
CA VAL A 296 11.44 -6.15 11.78
C VAL A 296 12.88 -6.70 11.73
N ALA A 297 13.07 -7.98 12.11
CA ALA A 297 14.39 -8.60 12.06
C ALA A 297 14.94 -8.68 10.62
N GLU A 298 14.12 -9.07 9.65
CA GLU A 298 14.49 -9.16 8.24
C GLU A 298 14.76 -7.79 7.61
N LEU A 299 13.95 -6.77 7.95
CA LEU A 299 14.20 -5.39 7.54
C LEU A 299 15.56 -4.89 8.06
N LYS A 300 15.89 -5.14 9.34
CA LYS A 300 17.19 -4.76 9.93
C LYS A 300 18.35 -5.50 9.27
N ALA A 301 18.17 -6.77 8.93
CA ALA A 301 19.21 -7.56 8.26
C ALA A 301 19.46 -7.07 6.82
N LYS A 302 18.40 -6.76 6.09
CA LYS A 302 18.48 -6.34 4.66
C LYS A 302 18.86 -4.88 4.49
N TYR A 303 18.41 -3.99 5.39
CA TYR A 303 18.57 -2.55 5.29
C TYR A 303 19.33 -2.01 6.52
N PRO A 304 20.66 -1.87 6.46
CA PRO A 304 21.50 -1.50 7.62
C PRO A 304 21.16 -0.16 8.28
N ALA A 305 20.46 0.74 7.58
CA ALA A 305 19.97 2.00 8.12
C ALA A 305 18.80 1.80 9.11
N ILE A 306 18.06 0.68 9.04
CA ILE A 306 16.97 0.36 9.96
C ILE A 306 17.55 -0.25 11.24
N LYS A 307 17.43 0.48 12.35
CA LYS A 307 17.88 0.03 13.70
C LYS A 307 16.70 -0.40 14.56
N GLY A 308 15.52 0.15 14.31
CA GLY A 308 14.30 -0.11 15.08
C GLY A 308 13.03 0.38 14.41
N PRO A 309 11.90 0.34 15.12
CA PRO A 309 10.60 0.81 14.61
C PRO A 309 10.62 2.26 14.12
N ASP A 310 11.45 3.11 14.72
CA ASP A 310 11.60 4.54 14.34
C ASP A 310 12.05 4.73 12.89
N ASP A 311 12.83 3.78 12.36
CA ASP A 311 13.38 3.83 11.00
C ASP A 311 12.46 3.15 9.97
N ILE A 312 11.37 2.50 10.43
CA ILE A 312 10.38 1.85 9.55
C ILE A 312 9.20 2.81 9.33
N THR A 313 9.43 3.80 8.47
CA THR A 313 8.44 4.85 8.21
C THR A 313 8.29 5.09 6.70
N PRO A 314 7.04 5.21 6.21
CA PRO A 314 5.78 4.92 6.91
C PRO A 314 5.51 3.43 7.10
N ALA A 315 5.13 3.04 8.31
CA ALA A 315 4.85 1.64 8.68
C ALA A 315 3.81 0.97 7.78
N VAL A 316 2.76 1.72 7.43
CA VAL A 316 1.65 1.24 6.57
C VAL A 316 2.13 0.81 5.19
N GLY A 317 3.12 1.50 4.61
CA GLY A 317 3.67 1.14 3.30
C GLY A 317 4.33 -0.25 3.34
N VAL A 318 5.15 -0.50 4.36
CA VAL A 318 5.79 -1.80 4.55
C VAL A 318 4.75 -2.89 4.80
N ALA A 319 3.81 -2.66 5.72
CA ALA A 319 2.87 -3.68 6.16
C ALA A 319 1.86 -4.06 5.06
N ASN A 320 1.25 -3.06 4.42
CA ASN A 320 0.28 -3.30 3.35
C ASN A 320 0.93 -4.02 2.16
N ALA A 321 2.14 -3.61 1.78
CA ALA A 321 2.85 -4.21 0.66
C ALA A 321 3.35 -5.63 0.97
N TYR A 322 3.80 -5.88 2.20
CA TYR A 322 4.19 -7.21 2.66
C TYR A 322 3.00 -8.17 2.61
N ASP A 323 1.89 -7.83 3.28
CA ASP A 323 0.70 -8.69 3.29
C ASP A 323 0.09 -8.83 1.89
N GLY A 324 0.04 -7.75 1.12
CA GLY A 324 -0.42 -7.77 -0.26
C GLY A 324 0.38 -8.73 -1.13
N MET A 325 1.72 -8.76 -0.98
CA MET A 325 2.60 -9.65 -1.73
C MET A 325 2.43 -11.10 -1.31
N GLN A 326 2.29 -11.38 -0.02
CA GLN A 326 2.04 -12.72 0.49
C GLN A 326 0.68 -13.25 0.00
N LEU A 327 -0.38 -12.43 0.03
CA LEU A 327 -1.70 -12.79 -0.49
C LEU A 327 -1.68 -13.02 -2.00
N ALA A 328 -0.94 -12.20 -2.77
CA ALA A 328 -0.76 -12.42 -4.20
C ALA A 328 0.00 -13.74 -4.50
N ALA A 329 1.02 -14.05 -3.72
CA ALA A 329 1.74 -15.33 -3.83
C ALA A 329 0.83 -16.53 -3.54
N LEU A 330 -0.01 -16.44 -2.51
CA LEU A 330 -1.02 -17.45 -2.21
C LEU A 330 -2.03 -17.60 -3.36
N ALA A 331 -2.48 -16.48 -3.96
CA ALA A 331 -3.39 -16.51 -5.10
C ALA A 331 -2.75 -17.20 -6.31
N ILE A 332 -1.48 -16.91 -6.63
CA ILE A 332 -0.72 -17.59 -7.69
C ILE A 332 -0.60 -19.09 -7.39
N ALA A 333 -0.28 -19.46 -6.16
CA ALA A 333 -0.18 -20.87 -5.75
C ALA A 333 -1.53 -21.59 -5.86
N LYS A 334 -2.63 -20.99 -5.42
CA LYS A 334 -4.00 -21.52 -5.55
C LYS A 334 -4.47 -21.61 -7.01
N ALA A 335 -4.00 -20.70 -7.85
CA ALA A 335 -4.25 -20.71 -9.29
C ALA A 335 -3.49 -21.85 -10.01
N GLY A 336 -2.33 -22.26 -9.50
CA GLY A 336 -1.43 -23.17 -10.20
C GLY A 336 -0.91 -22.60 -11.54
N SER A 337 -0.98 -21.27 -11.73
CA SER A 337 -0.76 -20.59 -13.01
C SER A 337 -0.38 -19.14 -12.81
N THR A 338 0.25 -18.53 -13.81
CA THR A 338 0.52 -17.09 -13.89
C THR A 338 -0.50 -16.35 -14.79
N GLN A 339 -1.54 -17.02 -15.26
CA GLN A 339 -2.59 -16.40 -16.06
C GLN A 339 -3.53 -15.56 -15.18
N GLY A 340 -3.84 -14.34 -15.61
CA GLY A 340 -4.55 -13.38 -14.80
C GLY A 340 -5.94 -13.81 -14.34
N ASP A 341 -6.74 -14.43 -15.23
CA ASP A 341 -8.05 -14.98 -14.85
C ASP A 341 -7.91 -16.05 -13.75
N ALA A 342 -6.90 -16.94 -13.85
CA ALA A 342 -6.66 -17.96 -12.85
C ALA A 342 -6.20 -17.37 -11.51
N ILE A 343 -5.31 -16.36 -11.53
CA ILE A 343 -4.85 -15.67 -10.32
C ILE A 343 -6.00 -14.94 -9.64
N ARG A 344 -6.87 -14.26 -10.41
CA ARG A 344 -8.08 -13.62 -9.86
C ARG A 344 -8.93 -14.61 -9.08
N GLU A 345 -9.23 -15.78 -9.68
CA GLU A 345 -9.95 -16.86 -8.99
C GLU A 345 -9.13 -17.44 -7.81
N GLY A 346 -7.81 -17.41 -7.90
CA GLY A 346 -6.90 -17.79 -6.82
C GLY A 346 -7.06 -16.92 -5.58
N PHE A 347 -7.26 -15.59 -5.73
CA PHE A 347 -7.55 -14.68 -4.62
C PHE A 347 -8.82 -15.10 -3.86
N TYR A 348 -9.88 -15.50 -4.55
CA TYR A 348 -11.14 -15.93 -3.95
C TYR A 348 -11.04 -17.28 -3.21
N LYS A 349 -9.99 -18.07 -3.50
CA LYS A 349 -9.70 -19.37 -2.86
C LYS A 349 -8.80 -19.27 -1.63
N ILE A 350 -8.45 -18.07 -1.20
CA ILE A 350 -7.66 -17.87 0.03
C ILE A 350 -8.62 -18.01 1.22
N ASP A 351 -8.47 -19.12 1.97
CA ASP A 351 -9.29 -19.37 3.15
C ASP A 351 -8.77 -18.60 4.37
N ARG A 352 -7.45 -18.69 4.62
CA ARG A 352 -6.79 -18.03 5.76
C ARG A 352 -5.34 -17.69 5.44
N TYR A 353 -4.91 -16.54 5.94
CA TYR A 353 -3.52 -16.12 6.01
C TYR A 353 -3.28 -15.31 7.27
N ASP A 354 -2.32 -15.73 8.10
CA ASP A 354 -1.89 -15.00 9.28
C ASP A 354 -0.78 -14.02 8.86
N GLY A 355 -1.17 -12.77 8.62
CA GLY A 355 -0.32 -11.72 8.06
C GLY A 355 0.33 -10.84 9.12
N LEU A 356 0.99 -9.80 8.63
CA LEU A 356 1.62 -8.78 9.47
C LEU A 356 0.57 -7.88 10.13
N ILE A 357 -0.42 -7.42 9.36
CA ILE A 357 -1.47 -6.52 9.84
C ILE A 357 -2.47 -7.29 10.69
N LYS A 358 -2.94 -8.42 10.20
CA LYS A 358 -4.00 -9.22 10.83
C LYS A 358 -4.00 -10.66 10.34
N SER A 359 -4.82 -11.50 10.99
CA SER A 359 -5.24 -12.77 10.41
C SER A 359 -6.37 -12.52 9.41
N TYR A 360 -6.13 -12.81 8.14
CA TYR A 360 -7.12 -12.71 7.07
C TYR A 360 -7.91 -14.02 6.97
N VAL A 361 -9.23 -13.92 6.97
CA VAL A 361 -10.13 -15.06 6.77
C VAL A 361 -11.02 -14.73 5.58
N LYS A 362 -10.90 -15.49 4.49
CA LYS A 362 -11.58 -15.27 3.21
C LYS A 362 -11.56 -13.78 2.81
N PRO A 363 -10.35 -13.18 2.66
CA PRO A 363 -10.21 -11.73 2.49
C PRO A 363 -10.86 -11.20 1.21
N PHE A 364 -11.06 -12.06 0.23
CA PHE A 364 -11.59 -11.68 -1.07
C PHE A 364 -12.73 -12.60 -1.52
N SER A 365 -13.66 -12.03 -2.28
CA SER A 365 -14.73 -12.74 -2.97
C SER A 365 -15.08 -11.97 -4.25
N PRO A 366 -15.91 -12.51 -5.15
CA PRO A 366 -16.36 -11.75 -6.34
C PRO A 366 -17.00 -10.40 -6.05
N SER A 367 -17.54 -10.20 -4.84
CA SER A 367 -18.15 -8.95 -4.39
C SER A 367 -17.30 -8.13 -3.41
N VAL A 368 -16.20 -8.69 -2.89
CA VAL A 368 -15.34 -8.04 -1.90
C VAL A 368 -13.89 -8.12 -2.36
N HIS A 369 -13.32 -6.99 -2.73
CA HIS A 369 -11.95 -6.86 -3.21
C HIS A 369 -11.04 -6.06 -2.25
N ASP A 370 -11.57 -5.66 -1.09
CA ASP A 370 -10.86 -4.91 -0.04
C ASP A 370 -10.59 -5.82 1.15
N ALA A 371 -9.31 -6.10 1.44
CA ALA A 371 -8.92 -7.03 2.50
C ALA A 371 -9.01 -6.46 3.92
N LEU A 372 -8.95 -5.13 4.06
CA LEU A 372 -9.01 -4.45 5.35
C LEU A 372 -10.40 -3.84 5.59
N GLN A 373 -10.79 -3.80 6.86
CA GLN A 373 -12.06 -3.27 7.34
C GLN A 373 -11.82 -2.12 8.34
N ALA A 374 -12.85 -1.40 8.71
CA ALA A 374 -12.75 -0.24 9.61
C ALA A 374 -12.12 -0.59 10.99
N ASP A 375 -12.36 -1.78 11.51
CA ASP A 375 -11.81 -2.26 12.79
C ASP A 375 -10.29 -2.56 12.73
N ASP A 376 -9.72 -2.61 11.52
CA ASP A 376 -8.29 -2.81 11.33
C ASP A 376 -7.50 -1.49 11.41
N TYR A 377 -8.19 -0.34 11.52
CA TYR A 377 -7.54 0.96 11.51
C TYR A 377 -7.03 1.37 12.88
N VAL A 378 -5.85 2.00 12.89
CA VAL A 378 -5.16 2.51 14.06
C VAL A 378 -5.10 4.03 13.97
N TRP A 379 -5.45 4.74 15.05
CA TRP A 379 -5.27 6.19 15.13
C TRP A 379 -3.86 6.51 15.58
N ALA A 380 -3.23 7.45 14.89
CA ALA A 380 -1.86 7.87 15.16
C ALA A 380 -1.73 9.39 15.22
N GLN A 381 -0.64 9.84 15.80
CA GLN A 381 -0.20 11.24 15.83
C GLN A 381 1.32 11.30 15.77
N PHE A 382 1.86 12.48 15.48
CA PHE A 382 3.30 12.71 15.52
C PHE A 382 3.74 13.11 16.93
N ILE A 383 4.65 12.35 17.51
CA ILE A 383 5.30 12.64 18.79
C ILE A 383 6.81 12.51 18.56
N ASP A 384 7.57 13.58 18.81
CA ASP A 384 9.02 13.63 18.63
C ASP A 384 9.48 13.06 17.26
N ASN A 385 8.83 13.50 16.19
CA ASN A 385 9.03 13.07 14.80
C ASN A 385 8.69 11.60 14.50
N ARG A 386 8.10 10.87 15.46
CA ARG A 386 7.64 9.49 15.31
C ARG A 386 6.14 9.44 15.06
N ILE A 387 5.72 8.46 14.27
CA ILE A 387 4.30 8.15 14.08
C ILE A 387 3.89 7.12 15.12
N LEU A 388 3.25 7.56 16.21
CA LEU A 388 2.86 6.70 17.31
C LEU A 388 1.34 6.50 17.36
N PRO A 389 0.87 5.28 17.69
CA PRO A 389 -0.55 5.06 17.99
C PRO A 389 -1.01 5.98 19.13
N VAL A 390 -2.21 6.54 18.98
CA VAL A 390 -2.84 7.36 20.02
C VAL A 390 -3.06 6.51 21.27
N GLY A 391 -2.61 7.03 22.43
CA GLY A 391 -2.72 6.31 23.71
C GLY A 391 -1.58 5.33 23.99
N LEU A 392 -0.60 5.19 23.12
CA LEU A 392 0.63 4.48 23.44
C LEU A 392 1.46 5.38 24.35
N THR A 393 1.54 5.04 25.63
CA THR A 393 2.50 5.65 26.59
C THR A 393 3.87 5.09 26.31
N GLN A 394 4.88 5.98 26.29
CA GLN A 394 6.31 5.59 26.14
C GLN A 394 6.82 4.81 27.34
#